data_111609004614a56e2f872af90bac2f17
#
_entry.id   111609004614a56e2f872af90bac2f17
#
_cell.length_a   1.000
_cell.length_b   1.000
_cell.length_c   1.000
_cell.angle_alpha   90.00
_cell.angle_beta   90.00
_cell.angle_gamma   90.00
#
_symmetry.space_group_name_H-M   'P 1'
#
loop_
_entity.id
_entity.type
_entity.pdbx_description
1 polymer ?
#
loop_
_entity_poly.entity_id
_entity_poly.type
_entity_poly.pdbx_seq_one_letter_code
_entity_poly.pdbx_strand_id
1 'polypeptide(L)'
;MTDEPRQPNVLLIEDHRDIAGAIVDFLEHRGFAVDYAADGVTGLHLAVTNPYDVIVLDVMLPGLDGLAVCRKLREEARNDTPLLMLTARDTLDDKITGLGAGADDYLVKPFEVRELEARIRTLLRRHRGAVARETYTVDDLTLDTATLRVTRGGQSLTLTPIGLRLLTVLMRASPRVVTRQHLEREVS
;
A
#
# COMPACT_ATOMS: atom_id res chain seq x y z
N MET A 1 -14.45 -20.32 -22.14
CA MET A 1 -14.35 -18.85 -21.98
C MET A 1 -13.07 -18.63 -21.19
N THR A 2 -12.00 -18.25 -21.89
CA THR A 2 -10.72 -17.90 -21.27
C THR A 2 -10.93 -16.57 -20.55
N ASP A 3 -10.84 -16.60 -19.23
CA ASP A 3 -10.81 -15.44 -18.36
C ASP A 3 -9.49 -14.69 -18.68
N GLU A 4 -9.53 -13.75 -19.61
CA GLU A 4 -8.39 -12.86 -19.84
C GLU A 4 -8.16 -12.09 -18.53
N PRO A 5 -6.94 -12.05 -18.00
CA PRO A 5 -6.68 -11.35 -16.76
C PRO A 5 -7.01 -9.87 -16.96
N ARG A 6 -8.08 -9.41 -16.31
CA ARG A 6 -8.51 -8.00 -16.31
C ARG A 6 -7.31 -7.12 -15.96
N GLN A 7 -7.06 -6.11 -16.80
CA GLN A 7 -6.06 -5.09 -16.52
C GLN A 7 -6.37 -4.40 -15.20
N PRO A 8 -5.40 -4.28 -14.29
CA PRO A 8 -5.62 -3.55 -13.05
C PRO A 8 -5.86 -2.07 -13.30
N ASN A 9 -6.88 -1.50 -12.66
CA ASN A 9 -7.21 -0.08 -12.74
C ASN A 9 -6.46 0.71 -11.67
N VAL A 10 -5.68 1.69 -12.09
CA VAL A 10 -4.90 2.60 -11.25
C VAL A 10 -5.51 4.00 -11.33
N LEU A 11 -5.73 4.64 -10.19
CA LEU A 11 -5.99 6.07 -10.14
C LEU A 11 -4.70 6.79 -9.73
N LEU A 12 -4.19 7.67 -10.59
CA LEU A 12 -3.05 8.53 -10.31
C LEU A 12 -3.52 9.94 -10.00
N ILE A 13 -3.16 10.46 -8.83
CA ILE A 13 -3.46 11.83 -8.38
C ILE A 13 -2.14 12.57 -8.17
N GLU A 14 -1.77 13.43 -9.11
CA GLU A 14 -0.48 14.12 -9.19
C GLU A 14 -0.67 15.44 -9.95
N ASP A 15 -0.25 16.57 -9.39
CA ASP A 15 -0.43 17.88 -10.03
C ASP A 15 0.66 18.21 -11.08
N HIS A 16 1.83 17.58 -10.97
CA HIS A 16 2.93 17.73 -11.93
C HIS A 16 2.68 16.91 -13.19
N ARG A 17 2.26 17.58 -14.26
CA ARG A 17 1.88 16.93 -15.53
C ARG A 17 2.97 16.08 -16.17
N ASP A 18 4.24 16.54 -16.11
CA ASP A 18 5.36 15.80 -16.70
C ASP A 18 5.62 14.48 -15.93
N ILE A 19 5.53 14.52 -14.60
CA ILE A 19 5.67 13.33 -13.75
C ILE A 19 4.48 12.39 -13.99
N ALA A 20 3.27 12.94 -14.00
CA ALA A 20 2.06 12.17 -14.25
C ALA A 20 2.09 11.50 -15.63
N GLY A 21 2.46 12.24 -16.69
CA GLY A 21 2.59 11.70 -18.05
C GLY A 21 3.57 10.54 -18.12
N ALA A 22 4.76 10.68 -17.54
CA ALA A 22 5.76 9.62 -17.49
C ALA A 22 5.27 8.35 -16.75
N ILE A 23 4.54 8.54 -15.64
CA ILE A 23 3.95 7.42 -14.88
C ILE A 23 2.85 6.74 -15.69
N VAL A 24 1.93 7.50 -16.27
CA VAL A 24 0.82 6.96 -17.08
C VAL A 24 1.36 6.15 -18.24
N ASP A 25 2.22 6.75 -19.06
CA ASP A 25 2.81 6.07 -20.24
C ASP A 25 3.52 4.77 -19.83
N PHE A 26 4.29 4.80 -18.77
CA PHE A 26 5.01 3.62 -18.31
C PHE A 26 4.06 2.52 -17.82
N LEU A 27 3.06 2.85 -17.01
CA LEU A 27 2.13 1.86 -16.45
C LEU A 27 1.22 1.27 -17.53
N GLU A 28 0.75 2.08 -18.48
CA GLU A 28 -0.06 1.58 -19.60
C GLU A 28 0.72 0.58 -20.46
N HIS A 29 2.00 0.85 -20.76
CA HIS A 29 2.87 -0.10 -21.44
C HIS A 29 3.12 -1.40 -20.64
N ARG A 30 2.86 -1.40 -19.36
CA ARG A 30 2.97 -2.55 -18.45
C ARG A 30 1.66 -3.28 -18.20
N GLY A 31 0.59 -2.90 -18.93
CA GLY A 31 -0.70 -3.58 -18.88
C GLY A 31 -1.61 -3.10 -17.73
N PHE A 32 -1.43 -1.88 -17.25
CA PHE A 32 -2.37 -1.21 -16.35
C PHE A 32 -3.33 -0.32 -17.16
N ALA A 33 -4.55 -0.16 -16.66
CA ALA A 33 -5.42 0.94 -17.08
C ALA A 33 -5.25 2.08 -16.06
N VAL A 34 -5.00 3.30 -16.52
CA VAL A 34 -4.69 4.43 -15.64
C VAL A 34 -5.65 5.58 -15.85
N ASP A 35 -6.36 5.98 -14.81
CA ASP A 35 -7.10 7.24 -14.75
C ASP A 35 -6.24 8.29 -14.02
N TYR A 36 -6.31 9.53 -14.47
CA TYR A 36 -5.49 10.62 -13.96
C TYR A 36 -6.34 11.77 -13.42
N ALA A 37 -5.94 12.29 -12.26
CA ALA A 37 -6.46 13.51 -11.68
C ALA A 37 -5.32 14.48 -11.33
N ALA A 38 -5.47 15.74 -11.69
CA ALA A 38 -4.44 16.78 -11.45
C ALA A 38 -4.56 17.46 -10.08
N ASP A 39 -5.56 17.13 -9.28
CA ASP A 39 -5.81 17.73 -7.96
C ASP A 39 -6.55 16.77 -7.03
N GLY A 40 -6.48 17.07 -5.73
CA GLY A 40 -7.06 16.23 -4.70
C GLY A 40 -8.58 16.12 -4.72
N VAL A 41 -9.30 17.17 -5.13
CA VAL A 41 -10.77 17.17 -5.17
C VAL A 41 -11.27 16.25 -6.29
N THR A 42 -10.71 16.41 -7.49
CA THR A 42 -11.01 15.55 -8.64
C THR A 42 -10.62 14.10 -8.34
N GLY A 43 -9.45 13.88 -7.74
CA GLY A 43 -8.97 12.56 -7.35
C GLY A 43 -9.89 11.88 -6.34
N LEU A 44 -10.32 12.59 -5.30
CA LEU A 44 -11.27 12.08 -4.31
C LEU A 44 -12.61 11.71 -4.96
N HIS A 45 -13.12 12.57 -5.83
CA HIS A 45 -14.37 12.30 -6.55
C HIS A 45 -14.27 11.03 -7.40
N LEU A 46 -13.21 10.88 -8.19
CA LEU A 46 -12.99 9.68 -9.00
C LEU A 46 -12.86 8.43 -8.13
N ALA A 47 -12.11 8.51 -7.03
CA ALA A 47 -11.90 7.38 -6.14
C ALA A 47 -13.18 6.88 -5.46
N VAL A 48 -14.15 7.75 -5.24
CA VAL A 48 -15.45 7.40 -4.61
C VAL A 48 -16.46 6.91 -5.64
N THR A 49 -16.42 7.43 -6.87
CA THR A 49 -17.41 7.13 -7.91
C THR A 49 -17.04 5.95 -8.81
N ASN A 50 -15.76 5.57 -8.86
CA ASN A 50 -15.28 4.49 -9.71
C ASN A 50 -14.49 3.44 -8.92
N PRO A 51 -14.53 2.17 -9.34
CA PRO A 51 -13.74 1.12 -8.72
C PRO A 51 -12.29 1.15 -9.24
N TYR A 52 -11.34 1.31 -8.34
CA TYR A 52 -9.92 1.17 -8.62
C TYR A 52 -9.31 0.01 -7.85
N ASP A 53 -8.26 -0.60 -8.42
CA ASP A 53 -7.50 -1.67 -7.77
C ASP A 53 -6.39 -1.10 -6.87
N VAL A 54 -5.90 0.11 -7.20
CA VAL A 54 -4.90 0.85 -6.41
C VAL A 54 -5.00 2.35 -6.70
N ILE A 55 -4.70 3.16 -5.70
CA ILE A 55 -4.60 4.62 -5.80
C ILE A 55 -3.15 5.03 -5.56
N VAL A 56 -2.58 5.83 -6.46
CA VAL A 56 -1.28 6.49 -6.31
C VAL A 56 -1.55 7.97 -6.08
N LEU A 57 -1.09 8.51 -4.95
CA LEU A 57 -1.50 9.81 -4.45
C LEU A 57 -0.30 10.64 -4.02
N ASP A 58 -0.07 11.78 -4.67
CA ASP A 58 0.90 12.75 -4.19
C ASP A 58 0.41 13.42 -2.88
N VAL A 59 1.32 13.56 -1.92
CA VAL A 59 1.06 14.30 -0.68
C VAL A 59 0.89 15.79 -0.96
N MET A 60 1.73 16.35 -1.84
CA MET A 60 1.80 17.79 -2.11
C MET A 60 0.88 18.19 -3.26
N LEU A 61 -0.42 18.22 -3.02
CA LEU A 61 -1.43 18.66 -3.98
C LEU A 61 -1.94 20.05 -3.64
N PRO A 62 -2.27 20.90 -4.64
CA PRO A 62 -2.90 22.19 -4.40
C PRO A 62 -4.33 22.02 -3.89
N GLY A 63 -4.74 22.90 -2.97
CA GLY A 63 -6.08 22.91 -2.41
C GLY A 63 -6.30 21.80 -1.38
N LEU A 64 -6.78 20.66 -1.77
CA LEU A 64 -6.94 19.48 -0.92
C LEU A 64 -5.69 18.60 -1.00
N ASP A 65 -4.85 18.63 0.03
CA ASP A 65 -3.61 17.84 0.07
C ASP A 65 -3.86 16.33 0.14
N GLY A 66 -2.83 15.54 -0.23
CA GLY A 66 -2.95 14.09 -0.30
C GLY A 66 -3.25 13.42 1.03
N LEU A 67 -2.80 13.96 2.16
CA LEU A 67 -3.12 13.42 3.48
C LEU A 67 -4.59 13.61 3.81
N ALA A 68 -5.17 14.76 3.45
CA ALA A 68 -6.58 15.04 3.62
C ALA A 68 -7.44 14.15 2.69
N VAL A 69 -7.02 13.93 1.44
CA VAL A 69 -7.66 12.98 0.50
C VAL A 69 -7.68 11.58 1.11
N CYS A 70 -6.54 11.10 1.60
CA CYS A 70 -6.42 9.78 2.21
C CYS A 70 -7.36 9.60 3.41
N ARG A 71 -7.37 10.56 4.35
CA ARG A 71 -8.28 10.53 5.50
C ARG A 71 -9.74 10.49 5.07
N LYS A 72 -10.15 11.34 4.12
CA LYS A 72 -11.53 11.35 3.61
C LYS A 72 -11.92 10.03 2.97
N LEU A 73 -11.02 9.40 2.21
CA LEU A 73 -11.25 8.08 1.64
C LEU A 73 -11.48 7.03 2.72
N ARG A 74 -10.64 7.01 3.77
CA ARG A 74 -10.72 6.00 4.84
C ARG A 74 -11.88 6.25 5.82
N GLU A 75 -12.03 7.47 6.30
CA GLU A 75 -12.95 7.81 7.39
C GLU A 75 -14.37 8.11 6.90
N GLU A 76 -14.50 8.91 5.82
CA GLU A 76 -15.79 9.36 5.32
C GLU A 76 -16.38 8.39 4.27
N ALA A 77 -15.56 8.02 3.27
CA ALA A 77 -16.01 7.15 2.18
C ALA A 77 -15.90 5.65 2.51
N ARG A 78 -15.20 5.28 3.59
CA ARG A 78 -14.88 3.88 3.96
C ARG A 78 -14.32 3.08 2.79
N ASN A 79 -13.49 3.74 2.01
CA ASN A 79 -12.85 3.16 0.84
C ASN A 79 -11.53 2.50 1.26
N ASP A 80 -11.44 1.17 1.11
CA ASP A 80 -10.29 0.34 1.49
C ASP A 80 -9.36 0.05 0.30
N THR A 81 -9.54 0.72 -0.83
CA THR A 81 -8.64 0.57 -1.98
C THR A 81 -7.19 0.81 -1.56
N PRO A 82 -6.26 -0.10 -1.89
CA PRO A 82 -4.84 0.07 -1.59
C PRO A 82 -4.32 1.43 -2.07
N LEU A 83 -3.58 2.13 -1.21
CA LEU A 83 -3.13 3.48 -1.47
C LEU A 83 -1.63 3.60 -1.27
N LEU A 84 -0.92 4.00 -2.33
CA LEU A 84 0.50 4.33 -2.35
C LEU A 84 0.66 5.84 -2.33
N MET A 85 1.29 6.39 -1.30
CA MET A 85 1.61 7.81 -1.22
C MET A 85 2.95 8.13 -1.86
N LEU A 86 2.98 9.19 -2.68
CA LEU A 86 4.20 9.81 -3.17
C LEU A 86 4.54 11.00 -2.25
N THR A 87 5.77 11.07 -1.75
CA THR A 87 6.16 12.09 -0.77
C THR A 87 7.55 12.66 -1.06
N ALA A 88 7.79 13.92 -0.71
CA ALA A 88 9.12 14.51 -0.76
C ALA A 88 10.00 14.01 0.41
N ARG A 89 11.34 14.09 0.22
CA ARG A 89 12.33 13.55 1.16
C ARG A 89 12.30 14.19 2.55
N ASP A 90 11.84 15.44 2.65
CA ASP A 90 11.90 16.25 3.86
C ASP A 90 10.73 16.02 4.83
N THR A 91 9.79 15.15 4.46
CA THR A 91 8.58 14.88 5.22
C THR A 91 8.63 13.53 5.95
N LEU A 92 9.78 13.22 6.61
CA LEU A 92 9.89 12.05 7.48
C LEU A 92 8.86 12.09 8.62
N ASP A 93 8.53 13.28 9.12
CA ASP A 93 7.44 13.48 10.08
C ASP A 93 6.07 13.26 9.44
N ASP A 94 5.90 13.54 8.13
CA ASP A 94 4.69 13.24 7.38
C ASP A 94 4.51 11.73 7.12
N LYS A 95 5.58 10.95 7.08
CA LYS A 95 5.48 9.47 7.00
C LYS A 95 4.78 8.89 8.24
N ILE A 96 5.07 9.42 9.41
CA ILE A 96 4.42 9.01 10.67
C ILE A 96 2.97 9.49 10.66
N THR A 97 2.72 10.71 10.20
CA THR A 97 1.38 11.31 10.05
C THR A 97 0.58 10.60 8.97
N GLY A 98 1.21 10.22 7.87
CA GLY A 98 0.58 9.54 6.75
C GLY A 98 0.23 8.08 7.05
N LEU A 99 1.05 7.33 7.81
CA LEU A 99 0.67 6.01 8.33
C LEU A 99 -0.56 6.13 9.24
N GLY A 100 -0.66 7.23 10.00
CA GLY A 100 -1.88 7.60 10.73
C GLY A 100 -3.05 7.99 9.85
N ALA A 101 -2.81 8.42 8.59
CA ALA A 101 -3.86 8.77 7.62
C ALA A 101 -4.44 7.56 6.87
N GLY A 102 -3.86 6.36 7.00
CA GLY A 102 -4.38 5.13 6.41
C GLY A 102 -3.81 4.76 5.02
N ALA A 103 -2.63 5.28 4.64
CA ALA A 103 -1.90 4.81 3.48
C ALA A 103 -1.31 3.41 3.72
N ASP A 104 -1.20 2.61 2.66
CA ASP A 104 -0.70 1.23 2.74
C ASP A 104 0.80 1.12 2.43
N ASP A 105 1.35 2.07 1.68
CA ASP A 105 2.79 2.17 1.39
C ASP A 105 3.17 3.61 0.99
N TYR A 106 4.47 3.89 0.96
CA TYR A 106 5.06 5.19 0.62
C TYR A 106 6.20 5.04 -0.37
N LEU A 107 6.31 6.02 -1.26
CA LEU A 107 7.44 6.16 -2.17
C LEU A 107 7.97 7.59 -2.13
N VAL A 108 9.26 7.73 -1.85
CA VAL A 108 9.91 9.03 -1.70
C VAL A 108 10.40 9.54 -3.05
N LYS A 109 10.06 10.80 -3.39
CA LYS A 109 10.58 11.50 -4.57
C LYS A 109 12.02 11.99 -4.32
N PRO A 110 12.94 11.91 -5.30
CA PRO A 110 12.76 11.31 -6.62
C PRO A 110 12.82 9.78 -6.57
N PHE A 111 12.06 9.11 -7.45
CA PHE A 111 12.00 7.65 -7.56
C PHE A 111 12.11 7.19 -9.00
N GLU A 112 12.50 5.95 -9.18
CA GLU A 112 12.43 5.27 -10.48
C GLU A 112 11.01 4.73 -10.73
N VAL A 113 10.47 4.91 -11.94
CA VAL A 113 9.10 4.45 -12.26
C VAL A 113 8.96 2.93 -12.11
N ARG A 114 10.06 2.19 -12.26
CA ARG A 114 10.10 0.74 -11.98
C ARG A 114 9.87 0.41 -10.50
N GLU A 115 10.34 1.26 -9.58
CA GLU A 115 10.10 1.10 -8.15
C GLU A 115 8.61 1.34 -7.84
N LEU A 116 8.00 2.36 -8.44
CA LEU A 116 6.58 2.62 -8.35
C LEU A 116 5.76 1.39 -8.80
N GLU A 117 6.07 0.82 -9.97
CA GLU A 117 5.42 -0.39 -10.47
C GLU A 117 5.54 -1.57 -9.50
N ALA A 118 6.73 -1.82 -8.96
CA ALA A 118 6.97 -2.92 -8.03
C ALA A 118 6.11 -2.79 -6.76
N ARG A 119 5.97 -1.57 -6.23
CA ARG A 119 5.11 -1.28 -5.07
C ARG A 119 3.64 -1.45 -5.39
N ILE A 120 3.17 -0.95 -6.53
CA ILE A 120 1.80 -1.15 -7.02
C ILE A 120 1.48 -2.64 -7.10
N ARG A 121 2.34 -3.45 -7.73
CA ARG A 121 2.13 -4.90 -7.86
C ARG A 121 2.10 -5.59 -6.50
N THR A 122 2.89 -5.13 -5.55
CA THR A 122 2.88 -5.66 -4.17
C THR A 122 1.56 -5.36 -3.47
N LEU A 123 1.05 -4.13 -3.60
CA LEU A 123 -0.25 -3.74 -3.04
C LEU A 123 -1.40 -4.53 -3.67
N LEU A 124 -1.41 -4.65 -4.99
CA LEU A 124 -2.42 -5.44 -5.72
C LEU A 124 -2.44 -6.90 -5.27
N ARG A 125 -1.27 -7.51 -5.12
CA ARG A 125 -1.14 -8.89 -4.65
C ARG A 125 -1.70 -9.06 -3.23
N ARG A 126 -1.42 -8.13 -2.33
CA ARG A 126 -1.95 -8.14 -0.96
C ARG A 126 -3.47 -8.00 -0.94
N HIS A 127 -4.01 -7.09 -1.74
CA HIS A 127 -5.45 -6.81 -1.77
C HIS A 127 -6.26 -7.93 -2.43
N ARG A 128 -5.77 -8.53 -3.51
CA ARG A 128 -6.46 -9.62 -4.21
C ARG A 128 -6.48 -10.94 -3.42
N GLY A 129 -5.91 -10.98 -2.21
CA GLY A 129 -5.80 -12.23 -1.43
C GLY A 129 -4.93 -13.28 -2.11
N ALA A 130 -4.16 -12.89 -3.14
CA ALA A 130 -3.18 -13.73 -3.81
C ALA A 130 -1.89 -13.93 -2.98
N VAL A 131 -1.70 -13.22 -1.89
CA VAL A 131 -1.07 -13.78 -0.71
C VAL A 131 -2.13 -14.67 -0.12
N ALA A 132 -2.04 -15.98 -0.33
CA ALA A 132 -2.83 -16.95 0.40
C ALA A 132 -2.99 -16.41 1.82
N ARG A 133 -4.20 -16.48 2.38
CA ARG A 133 -4.42 -16.20 3.80
C ARG A 133 -3.52 -17.18 4.55
N GLU A 134 -2.25 -16.82 4.67
CA GLU A 134 -1.29 -17.62 5.39
C GLU A 134 -1.54 -17.28 6.85
N THR A 135 -2.34 -18.11 7.46
CA THR A 135 -2.44 -18.15 8.90
C THR A 135 -1.25 -18.97 9.38
N TYR A 136 -0.27 -18.31 9.93
CA TYR A 136 0.82 -19.00 10.60
C TYR A 136 0.40 -19.35 12.01
N THR A 137 0.54 -20.61 12.38
CA THR A 137 0.28 -21.09 13.74
C THR A 137 1.52 -21.79 14.25
N VAL A 138 2.00 -21.35 15.39
CA VAL A 138 3.11 -21.95 16.14
C VAL A 138 2.66 -22.08 17.58
N ASP A 139 2.41 -23.30 18.02
CA ASP A 139 1.83 -23.62 19.32
C ASP A 139 0.47 -22.91 19.53
N ASP A 140 0.33 -22.08 20.54
CA ASP A 140 -0.88 -21.31 20.83
C ASP A 140 -0.93 -19.93 20.16
N LEU A 141 0.13 -19.57 19.40
CA LEU A 141 0.28 -18.28 18.74
C LEU A 141 -0.18 -18.39 17.27
N THR A 142 -1.11 -17.52 16.87
CA THR A 142 -1.64 -17.43 15.51
C THR A 142 -1.47 -16.03 14.96
N LEU A 143 -0.95 -15.93 13.73
CA LEU A 143 -0.85 -14.70 12.95
C LEU A 143 -1.64 -14.85 11.65
N ASP A 144 -2.68 -14.06 11.49
CA ASP A 144 -3.39 -13.88 10.22
C ASP A 144 -2.71 -12.75 9.42
N THR A 145 -2.08 -13.11 8.30
CA THR A 145 -1.33 -12.13 7.49
C THR A 145 -2.22 -11.19 6.68
N ALA A 146 -3.49 -11.54 6.49
CA ALA A 146 -4.44 -10.69 5.77
C ALA A 146 -4.98 -9.56 6.67
N THR A 147 -5.28 -9.88 7.93
CA THR A 147 -5.82 -8.92 8.90
C THR A 147 -4.75 -8.34 9.82
N LEU A 148 -3.52 -8.87 9.76
CA LEU A 148 -2.41 -8.56 10.68
C LEU A 148 -2.77 -8.77 12.15
N ARG A 149 -3.77 -9.63 12.39
CA ARG A 149 -4.21 -9.97 13.74
C ARG A 149 -3.33 -11.09 14.30
N VAL A 150 -2.83 -10.84 15.49
CA VAL A 150 -2.09 -11.84 16.27
C VAL A 150 -2.94 -12.26 17.46
N THR A 151 -3.05 -13.56 17.67
CA THR A 151 -3.72 -14.12 18.85
C THR A 151 -2.84 -15.14 19.51
N ARG A 152 -2.92 -15.23 20.84
CA ARG A 152 -2.29 -16.27 21.64
C ARG A 152 -3.32 -16.88 22.59
N GLY A 153 -3.49 -18.20 22.51
CA GLY A 153 -4.53 -18.88 23.26
C GLY A 153 -5.94 -18.33 23.02
N GLY A 154 -6.21 -17.81 21.80
CA GLY A 154 -7.48 -17.18 21.44
C GLY A 154 -7.63 -15.69 21.84
N GLN A 155 -6.68 -15.12 22.62
CA GLN A 155 -6.68 -13.71 23.01
C GLN A 155 -5.90 -12.87 22.01
N SER A 156 -6.47 -11.71 21.61
CA SER A 156 -5.82 -10.78 20.67
C SER A 156 -4.63 -10.08 21.32
N LEU A 157 -3.49 -10.05 20.63
CA LEU A 157 -2.28 -9.35 21.04
C LEU A 157 -2.10 -8.10 20.19
N THR A 158 -1.79 -6.98 20.84
CA THR A 158 -1.40 -5.75 20.18
C THR A 158 0.12 -5.68 20.12
N LEU A 159 0.68 -5.63 18.89
CA LEU A 159 2.10 -5.51 18.65
C LEU A 159 2.42 -4.16 18.02
N THR A 160 3.65 -3.67 18.26
CA THR A 160 4.18 -2.54 17.49
C THR A 160 4.38 -2.96 16.03
N PRO A 161 4.41 -2.02 15.07
CA PRO A 161 4.67 -2.34 13.66
C PRO A 161 5.95 -3.15 13.44
N ILE A 162 7.01 -2.82 14.18
CA ILE A 162 8.29 -3.57 14.15
C ILE A 162 8.11 -4.97 14.74
N GLY A 163 7.41 -5.08 15.87
CA GLY A 163 7.11 -6.36 16.50
C GLY A 163 6.30 -7.28 15.61
N LEU A 164 5.34 -6.74 14.86
CA LEU A 164 4.54 -7.49 13.90
C LEU A 164 5.38 -7.98 12.71
N ARG A 165 6.27 -7.14 12.16
CA ARG A 165 7.20 -7.54 11.09
C ARG A 165 8.13 -8.65 11.55
N LEU A 166 8.74 -8.50 12.72
CA LEU A 166 9.60 -9.52 13.32
C LEU A 166 8.86 -10.85 13.50
N LEU A 167 7.67 -10.80 14.07
CA LEU A 167 6.85 -11.98 14.28
C LEU A 167 6.49 -12.67 12.97
N THR A 168 6.14 -11.91 11.94
CA THR A 168 5.81 -12.45 10.60
C THR A 168 7.00 -13.20 10.00
N VAL A 169 8.21 -12.64 10.07
CA VAL A 169 9.43 -13.29 9.57
C VAL A 169 9.72 -14.57 10.33
N LEU A 170 9.61 -14.53 11.66
CA LEU A 170 9.89 -15.68 12.51
C LEU A 170 8.86 -16.81 12.30
N MET A 171 7.58 -16.50 12.25
CA MET A 171 6.52 -17.50 12.06
C MET A 171 6.55 -18.11 10.66
N ARG A 172 6.86 -17.30 9.63
CA ARG A 172 7.06 -17.80 8.25
C ARG A 172 8.23 -18.76 8.15
N ALA A 173 9.29 -18.52 8.89
CA ALA A 173 10.49 -19.36 8.88
C ALA A 173 10.37 -20.61 9.75
N SER A 174 9.45 -20.63 10.72
CA SER A 174 9.28 -21.74 11.67
C SER A 174 9.08 -23.09 10.95
N PRO A 175 9.73 -24.17 11.40
CA PRO A 175 10.61 -24.29 12.58
C PRO A 175 12.10 -23.96 12.32
N ARG A 176 12.44 -23.31 11.20
CA ARG A 176 13.83 -22.99 10.85
C ARG A 176 14.37 -21.85 11.72
N VAL A 177 15.66 -21.90 12.02
CA VAL A 177 16.34 -20.81 12.73
C VAL A 177 16.53 -19.62 11.79
N VAL A 178 16.18 -18.42 12.26
CA VAL A 178 16.37 -17.17 11.54
C VAL A 178 17.59 -16.46 12.13
N THR A 179 18.54 -16.09 11.29
CA THR A 179 19.74 -15.36 11.72
C THR A 179 19.42 -13.89 11.98
N ARG A 180 20.15 -13.25 12.90
CA ARG A 180 20.04 -11.81 13.18
C ARG A 180 20.18 -10.96 11.90
N GLN A 181 21.13 -11.31 11.05
CA GLN A 181 21.38 -10.64 9.78
C GLN A 181 20.18 -10.68 8.81
N HIS A 182 19.44 -11.80 8.82
CA HIS A 182 18.22 -11.94 8.03
C HIS A 182 17.10 -11.06 8.60
N LEU A 183 16.91 -11.07 9.92
CA LEU A 183 15.93 -10.22 10.58
C LEU A 183 16.18 -8.72 10.35
N GLU A 184 17.43 -8.28 10.45
CA GLU A 184 17.80 -6.88 10.22
C GLU A 184 17.47 -6.43 8.79
N ARG A 185 17.61 -7.28 7.78
CA ARG A 185 17.25 -6.98 6.37
C ARG A 185 15.75 -6.90 6.13
N GLU A 186 14.98 -7.73 6.80
CA GLU A 186 13.53 -7.81 6.59
C GLU A 186 12.75 -6.74 7.39
N VAL A 187 13.38 -6.15 8.41
CA VAL A 187 12.75 -5.21 9.35
C VAL A 187 13.21 -3.76 9.16
N SER A 188 14.31 -3.55 8.40
CA SER A 188 14.85 -2.20 8.10
C SER A 188 13.99 -1.39 7.14
#